data_c46c9e94d0a6acdb4f6e5425357748bd
#
_entry.id   c46c9e94d0a6acdb4f6e5425357748bd
#
_cell.length_a   1.000
_cell.length_b   1.000
_cell.length_c   1.000
_cell.angle_alpha   90.00
_cell.angle_beta   90.00
_cell.angle_gamma   90.00
#
_symmetry.space_group_name_H-M   'P 1'
#
loop_
_entity.id
_entity.type
_entity.pdbx_description
1 polymer ?
#
loop_
_entity_poly.entity_id
_entity_poly.type
_entity_poly.pdbx_seq_one_letter_code
_entity_poly.pdbx_strand_id
1 'polypeptide(L)'
;KNIEGISKLSKERLLDELKKYFKSNILIKLTSDKFSIELFEIIFPQIKKIKLFSNANDYAQIKVKESDFIFLLSVLIIDGSDNAEYFIYKFNISKKDQKRLKAIDNFYKDKITVNSFSEKNLNKIFFYHGRQCVLDILSYRLFTSKKVDKNLLKLADQFKTKILPSIPIGAKVLMEKYG
;
A
#
# COMPACT_ATOMS: atom_id res chain seq x y z
N LYS A 1 -7.41 -10.29 -28.98
CA LYS A 1 -6.70 -10.51 -30.27
C LYS A 1 -5.19 -10.25 -30.26
N ASN A 2 -4.52 -9.83 -29.17
CA ASN A 2 -3.04 -9.66 -29.19
C ASN A 2 -2.38 -9.88 -27.83
N ILE A 3 -2.73 -10.96 -27.14
CA ILE A 3 -2.07 -11.36 -25.88
C ILE A 3 -0.58 -11.67 -26.12
N GLU A 4 -0.24 -12.26 -27.30
CA GLU A 4 1.15 -12.51 -27.70
C GLU A 4 1.99 -11.22 -27.85
N GLY A 5 1.37 -10.10 -28.26
CA GLY A 5 2.04 -8.79 -28.32
C GLY A 5 2.39 -8.24 -26.93
N ILE A 6 1.54 -8.49 -25.94
CA ILE A 6 1.74 -8.03 -24.57
C ILE A 6 2.88 -8.79 -23.88
N SER A 7 3.03 -10.09 -24.14
CA SER A 7 4.12 -10.90 -23.58
C SER A 7 5.52 -10.46 -24.05
N LYS A 8 5.60 -9.72 -25.16
CA LYS A 8 6.83 -9.14 -25.73
C LYS A 8 7.18 -7.75 -25.15
N LEU A 9 6.30 -7.14 -24.36
CA LEU A 9 6.58 -5.85 -23.73
C LEU A 9 7.57 -6.01 -22.60
N SER A 10 8.47 -5.02 -22.45
CA SER A 10 9.39 -4.98 -21.31
C SER A 10 8.61 -4.79 -20.00
N LYS A 11 9.19 -5.28 -18.90
CA LYS A 11 8.58 -5.18 -17.56
C LYS A 11 8.39 -3.71 -17.13
N GLU A 12 9.33 -2.84 -17.52
CA GLU A 12 9.28 -1.41 -17.27
C GLU A 12 8.10 -0.76 -18.00
N ARG A 13 7.90 -1.11 -19.27
CA ARG A 13 6.78 -0.59 -20.06
C ARG A 13 5.43 -1.05 -19.51
N LEU A 14 5.33 -2.32 -19.10
CA LEU A 14 4.13 -2.84 -18.44
C LEU A 14 3.84 -2.11 -17.13
N LEU A 15 4.88 -1.84 -16.32
CA LEU A 15 4.73 -1.09 -15.07
C LEU A 15 4.29 0.36 -15.32
N ASP A 16 4.82 1.01 -16.35
CA ASP A 16 4.45 2.39 -16.68
C ASP A 16 3.03 2.50 -17.21
N GLU A 17 2.57 1.52 -18.01
CA GLU A 17 1.16 1.44 -18.39
C GLU A 17 0.27 1.21 -17.17
N LEU A 18 0.66 0.31 -16.26
CA LEU A 18 -0.06 0.09 -15.01
C LEU A 18 -0.20 1.38 -14.18
N LYS A 19 0.88 2.17 -14.07
CA LYS A 19 0.84 3.47 -13.38
C LYS A 19 -0.14 4.46 -14.03
N LYS A 20 -0.24 4.46 -15.37
CA LYS A 20 -1.20 5.29 -16.08
C LYS A 20 -2.64 4.89 -15.79
N TYR A 21 -2.93 3.59 -15.71
CA TYR A 21 -4.25 3.09 -15.32
C TYR A 21 -4.65 3.55 -13.92
N PHE A 22 -3.70 3.62 -12.98
CA PHE A 22 -4.00 4.06 -11.61
C PHE A 22 -4.20 5.58 -11.48
N LYS A 23 -3.57 6.37 -12.34
CA LYS A 23 -3.75 7.84 -12.37
C LYS A 23 -5.09 8.27 -12.94
N SER A 24 -5.65 7.49 -13.84
CA SER A 24 -6.94 7.74 -14.44
C SER A 24 -7.98 6.92 -13.68
N ASN A 25 -9.10 7.46 -13.27
CA ASN A 25 -10.22 6.74 -12.59
C ASN A 25 -10.68 5.45 -13.31
N ILE A 26 -9.82 4.85 -14.13
CA ILE A 26 -10.05 3.67 -14.94
C ILE A 26 -10.18 2.42 -14.05
N LEU A 27 -9.53 2.36 -12.88
CA LEU A 27 -9.65 1.21 -11.97
C LEU A 27 -11.12 0.92 -11.62
N ILE A 28 -11.91 1.95 -11.30
CA ILE A 28 -13.34 1.77 -11.00
C ILE A 28 -14.10 1.32 -12.25
N LYS A 29 -13.77 1.87 -13.41
CA LYS A 29 -14.38 1.47 -14.69
C LYS A 29 -14.00 0.06 -15.12
N LEU A 30 -12.76 -0.35 -14.88
CA LEU A 30 -12.29 -1.73 -15.12
C LEU A 30 -13.13 -2.77 -14.39
N THR A 31 -13.61 -2.46 -13.18
CA THR A 31 -14.40 -3.40 -12.39
C THR A 31 -15.84 -3.59 -12.89
N SER A 32 -16.31 -2.76 -13.79
CA SER A 32 -17.65 -2.89 -14.41
C SER A 32 -17.68 -3.81 -15.63
N ASP A 33 -16.50 -4.18 -16.17
CA ASP A 33 -16.39 -5.04 -17.36
C ASP A 33 -15.59 -6.31 -17.04
N LYS A 34 -16.27 -7.46 -17.12
CA LYS A 34 -15.70 -8.78 -16.82
C LYS A 34 -14.51 -9.12 -17.74
N PHE A 35 -14.62 -8.80 -19.02
CA PHE A 35 -13.56 -9.07 -19.99
C PHE A 35 -12.29 -8.26 -19.68
N SER A 36 -12.45 -7.01 -19.30
CA SER A 36 -11.33 -6.14 -18.89
C SER A 36 -10.64 -6.66 -17.63
N ILE A 37 -11.41 -7.18 -16.65
CA ILE A 37 -10.84 -7.81 -15.44
C ILE A 37 -10.01 -9.03 -15.83
N GLU A 38 -10.56 -9.95 -16.63
CA GLU A 38 -9.89 -11.17 -17.05
C GLU A 38 -8.59 -10.86 -17.82
N LEU A 39 -8.64 -9.89 -18.74
CA LEU A 39 -7.45 -9.44 -19.46
C LEU A 39 -6.39 -8.86 -18.53
N PHE A 40 -6.81 -8.06 -17.56
CA PHE A 40 -5.91 -7.44 -16.59
C PHE A 40 -5.24 -8.47 -15.69
N GLU A 41 -5.98 -9.50 -15.24
CA GLU A 41 -5.46 -10.61 -14.44
C GLU A 41 -4.49 -11.51 -15.24
N ILE A 42 -4.68 -11.65 -16.55
CA ILE A 42 -3.73 -12.35 -17.42
C ILE A 42 -2.40 -11.58 -17.52
N ILE A 43 -2.46 -10.25 -17.67
CA ILE A 43 -1.25 -9.42 -17.81
C ILE A 43 -0.53 -9.28 -16.47
N PHE A 44 -1.29 -9.11 -15.39
CA PHE A 44 -0.81 -8.89 -14.03
C PHE A 44 -1.39 -9.93 -13.07
N PRO A 45 -0.97 -11.20 -13.13
CA PRO A 45 -1.54 -12.27 -12.31
C PRO A 45 -1.35 -12.07 -10.81
N GLN A 46 -0.50 -11.12 -10.41
CA GLN A 46 -0.31 -10.71 -9.01
C GLN A 46 -1.43 -9.81 -8.49
N ILE A 47 -2.24 -9.23 -9.38
CA ILE A 47 -3.35 -8.34 -9.01
C ILE A 47 -4.59 -9.21 -8.73
N LYS A 48 -4.76 -9.58 -7.46
CA LYS A 48 -5.80 -10.51 -7.00
C LYS A 48 -7.08 -9.84 -6.53
N LYS A 49 -6.99 -8.59 -6.10
CA LYS A 49 -8.06 -7.92 -5.34
C LYS A 49 -8.77 -6.80 -6.12
N ILE A 50 -8.75 -6.86 -7.44
CA ILE A 50 -9.34 -5.81 -8.28
C ILE A 50 -10.85 -5.60 -7.99
N LYS A 51 -11.56 -6.65 -7.61
CA LYS A 51 -12.99 -6.59 -7.23
C LYS A 51 -13.28 -5.77 -5.97
N LEU A 52 -12.26 -5.46 -5.15
CA LEU A 52 -12.45 -4.55 -4.01
C LEU A 52 -12.87 -3.15 -4.45
N PHE A 53 -12.50 -2.74 -5.65
CA PHE A 53 -12.82 -1.42 -6.16
C PHE A 53 -14.28 -1.30 -6.65
N SER A 54 -14.94 -2.40 -7.02
CA SER A 54 -16.37 -2.39 -7.36
C SER A 54 -17.27 -2.34 -6.13
N ASN A 55 -16.81 -2.89 -5.00
CA ASN A 55 -17.54 -2.96 -3.73
C ASN A 55 -16.93 -2.04 -2.66
N ALA A 56 -16.29 -0.95 -3.12
CA ALA A 56 -15.60 -0.03 -2.25
C ALA A 56 -16.57 0.71 -1.31
N ASN A 57 -16.23 0.74 -0.01
CA ASN A 57 -16.94 1.58 0.95
C ASN A 57 -16.69 3.08 0.67
N ASP A 58 -17.43 3.99 1.31
CA ASP A 58 -17.32 5.43 1.06
C ASP A 58 -15.91 5.97 1.26
N TYR A 59 -15.20 5.49 2.27
CA TYR A 59 -13.79 5.86 2.48
C TYR A 59 -12.91 5.44 1.29
N ALA A 60 -13.09 4.21 0.82
CA ALA A 60 -12.29 3.69 -0.29
C ALA A 60 -12.58 4.44 -1.60
N GLN A 61 -13.83 4.82 -1.88
CA GLN A 61 -14.20 5.60 -3.06
C GLN A 61 -13.49 6.97 -3.11
N ILE A 62 -13.41 7.65 -1.96
CA ILE A 62 -12.66 8.91 -1.83
C ILE A 62 -11.16 8.64 -1.96
N LYS A 63 -10.68 7.63 -1.25
CA LYS A 63 -9.25 7.32 -1.15
C LYS A 63 -8.64 6.90 -2.48
N VAL A 64 -9.39 6.23 -3.36
CA VAL A 64 -8.91 5.89 -4.72
C VAL A 64 -8.47 7.14 -5.50
N LYS A 65 -9.21 8.24 -5.37
CA LYS A 65 -8.92 9.49 -6.10
C LYS A 65 -7.71 10.24 -5.56
N GLU A 66 -7.44 10.11 -4.27
CA GLU A 66 -6.39 10.84 -3.54
C GLU A 66 -5.07 10.07 -3.41
N SER A 67 -5.11 8.76 -3.64
CA SER A 67 -3.97 7.90 -3.35
C SER A 67 -2.97 7.85 -4.49
N ASP A 68 -1.71 7.69 -4.10
CA ASP A 68 -0.65 7.42 -5.06
C ASP A 68 -0.66 5.96 -5.55
N PHE A 69 0.12 5.72 -6.58
CA PHE A 69 0.28 4.42 -7.22
C PHE A 69 0.66 3.31 -6.23
N ILE A 70 1.57 3.58 -5.31
CA ILE A 70 2.10 2.56 -4.38
C ILE A 70 1.05 2.10 -3.37
N PHE A 71 0.24 3.03 -2.85
CA PHE A 71 -0.87 2.66 -1.99
C PHE A 71 -1.91 1.80 -2.73
N LEU A 72 -2.36 2.22 -3.91
CA LEU A 72 -3.32 1.46 -4.71
C LEU A 72 -2.78 0.09 -5.12
N LEU A 73 -1.49 0.03 -5.48
CA LEU A 73 -0.80 -1.22 -5.75
C LEU A 73 -0.80 -2.14 -4.53
N SER A 74 -0.51 -1.62 -3.33
CA SER A 74 -0.53 -2.40 -2.09
C SER A 74 -1.90 -3.06 -1.84
N VAL A 75 -2.99 -2.33 -2.08
CA VAL A 75 -4.36 -2.88 -1.95
C VAL A 75 -4.60 -4.05 -2.88
N LEU A 76 -4.01 -4.03 -4.07
CA LEU A 76 -4.24 -5.02 -5.12
C LEU A 76 -3.38 -6.28 -4.97
N ILE A 77 -2.13 -6.15 -4.49
CA ILE A 77 -1.16 -7.25 -4.49
C ILE A 77 -0.92 -7.88 -3.12
N ILE A 78 -1.21 -7.18 -2.02
CA ILE A 78 -1.02 -7.72 -0.66
C ILE A 78 -2.19 -8.62 -0.31
N ASP A 79 -1.94 -9.92 -0.22
CA ASP A 79 -2.93 -10.95 0.06
C ASP A 79 -2.55 -11.89 1.22
N GLY A 80 -1.44 -11.59 1.90
CA GLY A 80 -0.90 -12.39 3.01
C GLY A 80 0.03 -13.52 2.54
N SER A 81 0.25 -13.66 1.22
CA SER A 81 1.24 -14.55 0.61
C SER A 81 2.49 -13.79 0.17
N ASP A 82 3.43 -14.46 -0.50
CA ASP A 82 4.64 -13.83 -1.08
C ASP A 82 4.36 -13.08 -2.40
N ASN A 83 3.10 -12.83 -2.70
CA ASN A 83 2.66 -12.21 -3.93
C ASN A 83 3.24 -10.80 -4.14
N ALA A 84 3.29 -10.00 -3.07
CA ALA A 84 3.87 -8.65 -3.12
C ALA A 84 5.38 -8.70 -3.38
N GLU A 85 6.11 -9.63 -2.76
CA GLU A 85 7.55 -9.82 -2.98
C GLU A 85 7.84 -10.24 -4.42
N TYR A 86 7.03 -11.17 -4.96
CA TYR A 86 7.16 -11.59 -6.35
C TYR A 86 6.89 -10.43 -7.33
N PHE A 87 5.88 -9.59 -7.06
CA PHE A 87 5.61 -8.41 -7.88
C PHE A 87 6.79 -7.43 -7.85
N ILE A 88 7.32 -7.13 -6.66
CA ILE A 88 8.48 -6.24 -6.48
C ILE A 88 9.68 -6.73 -7.30
N TYR A 89 9.98 -8.02 -7.23
CA TYR A 89 11.07 -8.63 -7.97
C TYR A 89 10.83 -8.60 -9.49
N LYS A 90 9.62 -9.01 -9.92
CA LYS A 90 9.27 -9.09 -11.35
C LYS A 90 9.36 -7.74 -12.05
N PHE A 91 8.90 -6.67 -11.42
CA PHE A 91 8.80 -5.34 -12.02
C PHE A 91 9.91 -4.37 -11.61
N ASN A 92 10.93 -4.84 -10.89
CA ASN A 92 12.07 -4.04 -10.45
C ASN A 92 11.65 -2.69 -9.83
N ILE A 93 10.74 -2.74 -8.87
CA ILE A 93 10.22 -1.57 -8.16
C ILE A 93 11.35 -0.78 -7.49
N SER A 94 11.28 0.55 -7.49
CA SER A 94 12.30 1.40 -6.87
C SER A 94 12.54 1.03 -5.40
N LYS A 95 13.78 1.15 -4.90
CA LYS A 95 14.13 0.83 -3.50
C LYS A 95 13.24 1.56 -2.48
N LYS A 96 12.87 2.81 -2.76
CA LYS A 96 11.98 3.60 -1.92
C LYS A 96 10.58 2.97 -1.86
N ASP A 97 10.04 2.61 -3.00
CA ASP A 97 8.71 2.03 -3.12
C ASP A 97 8.67 0.59 -2.59
N GLN A 98 9.74 -0.19 -2.82
CA GLN A 98 9.91 -1.51 -2.21
C GLN A 98 9.83 -1.45 -0.68
N LYS A 99 10.56 -0.52 -0.05
CA LYS A 99 10.56 -0.36 1.41
C LYS A 99 9.15 -0.10 1.94
N ARG A 100 8.40 0.74 1.25
CA ARG A 100 7.01 1.08 1.60
C ARG A 100 6.07 -0.12 1.43
N LEU A 101 6.10 -0.80 0.28
CA LEU A 101 5.28 -1.99 0.02
C LEU A 101 5.59 -3.12 1.02
N LYS A 102 6.86 -3.41 1.27
CA LYS A 102 7.29 -4.46 2.23
C LYS A 102 6.84 -4.15 3.65
N ALA A 103 6.86 -2.89 4.07
CA ALA A 103 6.41 -2.53 5.40
C ALA A 103 4.90 -2.76 5.59
N ILE A 104 4.08 -2.49 4.57
CA ILE A 104 2.65 -2.78 4.59
C ILE A 104 2.43 -4.31 4.54
N ASP A 105 3.12 -5.01 3.64
CA ASP A 105 2.99 -6.45 3.45
C ASP A 105 3.35 -7.21 4.74
N ASN A 106 4.49 -6.92 5.34
CA ASN A 106 4.93 -7.54 6.59
C ASN A 106 3.92 -7.29 7.72
N PHE A 107 3.36 -6.08 7.83
CA PHE A 107 2.34 -5.80 8.83
C PHE A 107 1.11 -6.68 8.67
N TYR A 108 0.71 -6.99 7.43
CA TYR A 108 -0.49 -7.79 7.14
C TYR A 108 -0.21 -9.29 6.96
N LYS A 109 1.03 -9.73 6.84
CA LYS A 109 1.43 -11.14 6.94
C LYS A 109 1.30 -11.64 8.38
N ASP A 110 1.58 -10.79 9.36
CA ASP A 110 1.40 -11.13 10.76
C ASP A 110 -0.10 -11.22 11.11
N LYS A 111 -0.42 -12.06 12.10
CA LYS A 111 -1.78 -12.16 12.61
C LYS A 111 -2.24 -10.82 13.18
N ILE A 112 -3.19 -10.19 12.52
CA ILE A 112 -3.76 -8.92 12.99
C ILE A 112 -4.58 -9.16 14.25
N THR A 113 -4.20 -8.47 15.33
CA THR A 113 -4.86 -8.47 16.63
C THR A 113 -5.36 -7.06 16.97
N VAL A 114 -6.12 -6.93 18.05
CA VAL A 114 -6.56 -5.61 18.55
C VAL A 114 -5.35 -4.70 18.85
N ASN A 115 -4.24 -5.30 19.36
CA ASN A 115 -3.02 -4.58 19.69
C ASN A 115 -2.21 -4.14 18.46
N SER A 116 -2.44 -4.72 17.30
CA SER A 116 -1.71 -4.35 16.06
C SER A 116 -1.91 -2.87 15.72
N PHE A 117 -3.09 -2.32 15.99
CA PHE A 117 -3.41 -0.91 15.78
C PHE A 117 -3.32 -0.07 17.07
N SER A 118 -2.70 -0.56 18.13
CA SER A 118 -2.45 0.24 19.33
C SER A 118 -1.52 1.42 19.00
N GLU A 119 -1.73 2.54 19.68
CA GLU A 119 -0.89 3.73 19.48
C GLU A 119 0.59 3.44 19.73
N LYS A 120 0.91 2.58 20.71
CA LYS A 120 2.27 2.13 21.00
C LYS A 120 2.91 1.44 19.79
N ASN A 121 2.20 0.51 19.15
CA ASN A 121 2.72 -0.20 17.97
C ASN A 121 2.84 0.71 16.76
N LEU A 122 1.83 1.56 16.51
CA LEU A 122 1.88 2.53 15.43
C LEU A 122 3.00 3.57 15.59
N ASN A 123 3.31 4.00 16.84
CA ASN A 123 4.46 4.86 17.12
C ASN A 123 5.79 4.17 16.80
N LYS A 124 5.91 2.86 17.07
CA LYS A 124 7.08 2.08 16.69
C LYS A 124 7.25 2.04 15.17
N ILE A 125 6.17 1.77 14.44
CA ILE A 125 6.17 1.77 12.96
C ILE A 125 6.51 3.17 12.44
N PHE A 126 5.95 4.22 13.03
CA PHE A 126 6.24 5.59 12.67
C PHE A 126 7.74 5.92 12.81
N PHE A 127 8.36 5.49 13.90
CA PHE A 127 9.78 5.70 14.16
C PHE A 127 10.66 5.01 13.11
N TYR A 128 10.40 3.73 12.79
CA TYR A 128 11.25 2.94 11.89
C TYR A 128 10.95 3.15 10.41
N HIS A 129 9.70 3.40 10.04
CA HIS A 129 9.24 3.41 8.64
C HIS A 129 8.66 4.76 8.19
N GLY A 130 8.49 5.69 9.12
CA GLY A 130 7.99 7.03 8.83
C GLY A 130 6.46 7.13 8.78
N ARG A 131 5.99 8.39 8.70
CA ARG A 131 4.57 8.74 8.72
C ARG A 131 3.76 8.05 7.64
N GLN A 132 4.27 8.09 6.40
CA GLN A 132 3.53 7.56 5.25
C GLN A 132 3.20 6.08 5.41
N CYS A 133 4.12 5.29 5.97
CA CYS A 133 3.89 3.88 6.21
C CYS A 133 2.74 3.63 7.21
N VAL A 134 2.68 4.39 8.30
CA VAL A 134 1.57 4.30 9.27
C VAL A 134 0.25 4.66 8.62
N LEU A 135 0.22 5.76 7.85
CA LEU A 135 -0.98 6.20 7.14
C LEU A 135 -1.44 5.16 6.11
N ASP A 136 -0.51 4.52 5.41
CA ASP A 136 -0.83 3.46 4.46
C ASP A 136 -1.41 2.22 5.15
N ILE A 137 -0.84 1.78 6.26
CA ILE A 137 -1.34 0.65 7.05
C ILE A 137 -2.76 0.92 7.53
N LEU A 138 -3.02 2.09 8.10
CA LEU A 138 -4.35 2.47 8.57
C LEU A 138 -5.34 2.58 7.39
N SER A 139 -4.92 3.24 6.31
CA SER A 139 -5.73 3.40 5.10
C SER A 139 -6.04 2.06 4.43
N TYR A 140 -5.07 1.13 4.39
CA TYR A 140 -5.28 -0.22 3.86
C TYR A 140 -6.39 -0.94 4.63
N ARG A 141 -6.36 -0.90 5.97
CA ARG A 141 -7.40 -1.52 6.80
C ARG A 141 -8.76 -0.89 6.57
N LEU A 142 -8.84 0.43 6.55
CA LEU A 142 -10.09 1.18 6.27
C LEU A 142 -10.63 0.86 4.86
N PHE A 143 -9.75 0.78 3.88
CA PHE A 143 -10.09 0.48 2.49
C PHE A 143 -10.68 -0.93 2.32
N THR A 144 -10.05 -1.91 2.95
CA THR A 144 -10.41 -3.34 2.79
C THR A 144 -11.53 -3.79 3.72
N SER A 145 -11.95 -2.97 4.67
CA SER A 145 -13.01 -3.28 5.63
C SER A 145 -14.40 -3.05 5.03
N LYS A 146 -15.36 -3.93 5.35
CA LYS A 146 -16.77 -3.74 4.93
C LYS A 146 -17.41 -2.50 5.55
N LYS A 147 -17.04 -2.16 6.78
CA LYS A 147 -17.49 -0.97 7.51
C LYS A 147 -16.29 -0.14 7.93
N VAL A 148 -16.43 1.17 7.80
CA VAL A 148 -15.39 2.12 8.19
C VAL A 148 -15.29 2.19 9.71
N ASP A 149 -14.12 1.88 10.26
CA ASP A 149 -13.84 1.97 11.69
C ASP A 149 -13.48 3.41 12.07
N LYS A 150 -14.35 4.05 12.88
CA LYS A 150 -14.17 5.44 13.34
C LYS A 150 -12.91 5.63 14.19
N ASN A 151 -12.49 4.62 14.94
CA ASN A 151 -11.27 4.69 15.75
C ASN A 151 -10.02 4.71 14.86
N LEU A 152 -10.00 3.90 13.80
CA LEU A 152 -8.90 3.92 12.85
C LEU A 152 -8.85 5.23 12.04
N LEU A 153 -10.01 5.83 11.71
CA LEU A 153 -10.04 7.17 11.10
C LEU A 153 -9.42 8.21 12.03
N LYS A 154 -9.82 8.23 13.30
CA LYS A 154 -9.26 9.14 14.30
C LYS A 154 -7.75 8.97 14.46
N LEU A 155 -7.27 7.71 14.50
CA LEU A 155 -5.83 7.43 14.53
C LEU A 155 -5.13 7.94 13.26
N ALA A 156 -5.69 7.72 12.08
CA ALA A 156 -5.12 8.23 10.84
C ALA A 156 -4.99 9.76 10.86
N ASP A 157 -6.01 10.47 11.35
CA ASP A 157 -5.96 11.94 11.47
C ASP A 157 -4.91 12.40 12.49
N GLN A 158 -4.77 11.71 13.62
CA GLN A 158 -3.72 11.99 14.59
C GLN A 158 -2.33 11.84 14.00
N PHE A 159 -2.08 10.76 13.22
CA PHE A 159 -0.77 10.52 12.62
C PHE A 159 -0.44 11.44 11.45
N LYS A 160 -1.42 12.12 10.83
CA LYS A 160 -1.16 13.15 9.81
C LYS A 160 -0.32 14.33 10.34
N THR A 161 -0.58 14.73 11.58
CA THR A 161 0.06 15.91 12.22
C THR A 161 1.08 15.54 13.30
N LYS A 162 1.13 14.27 13.72
CA LYS A 162 2.00 13.79 14.80
C LYS A 162 3.47 14.07 14.51
N ILE A 163 4.16 14.68 15.48
CA ILE A 163 5.59 14.95 15.41
C ILE A 163 6.31 13.75 16.06
N LEU A 164 7.36 13.24 15.41
CA LEU A 164 8.25 12.25 16.02
C LEU A 164 8.97 12.92 17.20
N PRO A 165 8.93 12.31 18.39
CA PRO A 165 9.78 12.79 19.48
C PRO A 165 11.24 12.69 19.05
N SER A 166 11.94 13.83 19.03
CA SER A 166 13.38 13.83 18.87
C SER A 166 14.01 13.22 20.12
N ILE A 167 15.00 12.35 19.95
CA ILE A 167 15.81 11.91 21.09
C ILE A 167 16.58 13.15 21.55
N PRO A 168 16.36 13.65 22.77
CA PRO A 168 16.98 14.90 23.24
C PRO A 168 18.51 14.79 23.43
N ILE A 169 19.05 13.59 23.29
CA ILE A 169 20.48 13.33 23.46
C ILE A 169 21.08 12.97 22.11
N GLY A 170 21.73 13.92 21.46
CA GLY A 170 22.50 13.65 20.23
C GLY A 170 23.74 12.79 20.56
N ALA A 171 24.19 11.98 19.58
CA ALA A 171 25.42 11.17 19.70
C ALA A 171 26.62 11.99 20.20
N LYS A 172 26.70 13.27 19.84
CA LYS A 172 27.75 14.21 20.28
C LYS A 172 27.76 14.41 21.81
N VAL A 173 26.60 14.57 22.43
CA VAL A 173 26.46 14.71 23.90
C VAL A 173 26.79 13.43 24.63
N LEU A 174 26.48 12.27 24.03
CA LEU A 174 26.86 10.97 24.60
C LEU A 174 28.37 10.74 24.51
N MET A 175 29.01 11.11 23.40
CA MET A 175 30.47 11.03 23.24
C MET A 175 31.22 11.98 24.18
N GLU A 176 30.71 13.19 24.41
CA GLU A 176 31.33 14.18 25.33
C GLU A 176 31.17 13.76 26.81
N LYS A 177 30.16 12.96 27.15
CA LYS A 177 29.85 12.61 28.53
C LYS A 177 30.32 11.23 28.96
N TYR A 178 30.53 10.31 28.01
CA TYR A 178 30.81 8.89 28.26
C TYR A 178 31.88 8.31 27.30
N GLY A 179 32.50 9.13 26.45
CA GLY A 179 33.54 8.72 25.48
C GLY A 179 34.97 8.76 26.05
#